data_92f68add626c12918d39f6143e6ad76c
#
_entry.id   92f68add626c12918d39f6143e6ad76c
#
_cell.length_a   1.000
_cell.length_b   1.000
_cell.length_c   1.000
_cell.angle_alpha   90.00
_cell.angle_beta   90.00
_cell.angle_gamma   90.00
#
_symmetry.space_group_name_H-M   'P 1'
#
loop_
_entity.id
_entity.type
_entity.pdbx_description
1 polymer ?
#
loop_
_entity_poly.entity_id
_entity_poly.type
_entity_poly.pdbx_seq_one_letter_code
_entity_poly.pdbx_strand_id
1 'polypeptide(L)'
;MKPDSEQAEQERPREGPLAKFAGAVPPAPEWFTNAVASGYETRFVRVNGARIHYQSWSSSKKPGLLLVHGNGAHAHWWDFIAPYFAKSFNVVAMTFSGMGESDWRDTYDM
;
A
#
# COMPACT_ATOMS: atom_id res chain seq x y z
N MET A 1 -6.21 47.14 -15.74
CA MET A 1 -5.07 46.62 -14.99
C MET A 1 -4.83 45.17 -15.39
N LYS A 2 -3.72 44.88 -16.02
CA LYS A 2 -3.40 43.51 -16.40
C LYS A 2 -2.97 42.76 -15.14
N PRO A 3 -3.49 41.52 -14.86
CA PRO A 3 -2.99 40.72 -13.76
C PRO A 3 -1.50 40.45 -13.96
N ASP A 4 -0.76 40.54 -12.89
CA ASP A 4 0.64 40.20 -12.87
C ASP A 4 0.84 38.76 -13.33
N SER A 5 1.85 38.50 -14.14
CA SER A 5 2.14 37.15 -14.67
C SER A 5 2.36 36.11 -13.56
N GLU A 6 2.87 36.54 -12.40
CA GLU A 6 3.02 35.68 -11.23
C GLU A 6 1.67 35.29 -10.59
N GLN A 7 0.69 36.22 -10.57
CA GLN A 7 -0.65 35.92 -10.05
C GLN A 7 -1.42 35.00 -11.01
N ALA A 8 -1.26 35.19 -12.33
CA ALA A 8 -1.88 34.31 -13.32
C ALA A 8 -1.31 32.90 -13.30
N GLU A 9 -0.05 32.70 -12.93
CA GLU A 9 0.56 31.39 -12.73
C GLU A 9 0.05 30.70 -11.45
N GLN A 10 -0.24 31.44 -10.40
CA GLN A 10 -0.78 30.90 -9.14
C GLN A 10 -2.25 30.48 -9.26
N GLU A 11 -2.99 31.04 -10.18
CA GLU A 11 -4.42 30.74 -10.42
C GLU A 11 -4.65 29.53 -11.34
N ARG A 12 -3.62 29.03 -12.02
CA ARG A 12 -3.75 27.82 -12.82
C ARG A 12 -3.83 26.59 -11.93
N PRO A 13 -4.84 25.72 -12.13
CA PRO A 13 -4.86 24.45 -11.44
C PRO A 13 -3.53 23.72 -11.69
N ARG A 14 -2.84 23.37 -10.62
CA ARG A 14 -1.63 22.53 -10.76
C ARG A 14 -2.07 21.18 -11.30
N GLU A 15 -1.57 20.80 -12.46
CA GLU A 15 -1.78 19.47 -12.97
C GLU A 15 -1.17 18.45 -12.01
N GLY A 16 -1.91 17.39 -11.69
CA GLY A 16 -1.40 16.29 -10.88
C GLY A 16 -0.21 15.61 -11.56
N PRO A 17 0.68 14.98 -10.80
CA PRO A 17 1.91 14.37 -11.34
C PRO A 17 1.64 13.28 -12.39
N LEU A 18 0.45 12.68 -12.38
CA LEU A 18 0.06 11.64 -13.33
C LEU A 18 -0.76 12.16 -14.52
N ALA A 19 -1.07 13.44 -14.57
CA ALA A 19 -1.93 14.02 -15.62
C ALA A 19 -1.38 13.78 -17.03
N LYS A 20 -0.05 13.81 -17.20
CA LYS A 20 0.62 13.56 -18.48
C LYS A 20 0.39 12.17 -19.07
N PHE A 21 -0.03 11.21 -18.25
CA PHE A 21 -0.28 9.83 -18.70
C PHE A 21 -1.71 9.60 -19.17
N ALA A 22 -2.62 10.59 -19.01
CA ALA A 22 -4.00 10.53 -19.47
C ALA A 22 -4.74 9.23 -19.11
N GLY A 23 -4.53 8.73 -17.90
CA GLY A 23 -5.14 7.49 -17.42
C GLY A 23 -4.38 6.21 -17.76
N ALA A 24 -3.32 6.30 -18.55
CA ALA A 24 -2.46 5.15 -18.82
C ALA A 24 -1.56 4.83 -17.61
N VAL A 25 -1.18 3.58 -17.47
CA VAL A 25 -0.24 3.16 -16.42
C VAL A 25 1.13 3.77 -16.70
N PRO A 26 1.71 4.52 -15.76
CA PRO A 26 3.05 5.08 -15.95
C PRO A 26 4.10 3.97 -16.06
N PRO A 27 5.21 4.19 -16.81
CA PRO A 27 6.33 3.28 -16.78
C PRO A 27 6.92 3.23 -15.36
N ALA A 28 7.23 2.02 -14.89
CA ALA A 28 7.79 1.80 -13.57
C ALA A 28 9.26 1.36 -13.69
N PRO A 29 10.10 1.72 -12.71
CA PRO A 29 11.47 1.23 -12.67
C PRO A 29 11.52 -0.28 -12.42
N GLU A 30 12.59 -0.92 -12.87
CA GLU A 30 12.75 -2.37 -12.79
C GLU A 30 12.68 -2.91 -11.35
N TRP A 31 13.23 -2.16 -10.40
CA TRP A 31 13.15 -2.57 -8.99
C TRP A 31 11.71 -2.69 -8.48
N PHE A 32 10.82 -1.83 -8.94
CA PHE A 32 9.40 -1.86 -8.59
C PHE A 32 8.69 -3.04 -9.25
N THR A 33 8.87 -3.22 -10.56
CA THR A 33 8.23 -4.33 -11.29
C THR A 33 8.71 -5.68 -10.77
N ASN A 34 9.98 -5.82 -10.43
CA ASN A 34 10.52 -7.03 -9.81
C ASN A 34 9.92 -7.29 -8.43
N ALA A 35 9.74 -6.25 -7.63
CA ALA A 35 9.13 -6.40 -6.31
C ALA A 35 7.68 -6.86 -6.39
N VAL A 36 6.86 -6.21 -7.20
CA VAL A 36 5.43 -6.58 -7.32
C VAL A 36 5.23 -7.93 -8.01
N ALA A 37 6.20 -8.40 -8.80
CA ALA A 37 6.20 -9.74 -9.37
C ALA A 37 6.64 -10.82 -8.39
N SER A 38 7.25 -10.47 -7.27
CA SER A 38 7.64 -11.42 -6.22
C SER A 38 6.41 -11.98 -5.54
N GLY A 39 6.32 -13.31 -5.45
CA GLY A 39 5.17 -13.96 -4.85
C GLY A 39 5.06 -13.72 -3.34
N TYR A 40 3.85 -13.65 -2.86
CA TYR A 40 3.50 -13.67 -1.44
C TYR A 40 2.37 -14.67 -1.20
N GLU A 41 2.22 -15.11 0.03
CA GLU A 41 1.07 -15.91 0.44
C GLU A 41 -0.02 -15.02 1.00
N THR A 42 -1.25 -15.20 0.52
CA THR A 42 -2.44 -14.58 1.09
C THR A 42 -3.01 -15.49 2.17
N ARG A 43 -3.20 -14.95 3.36
CA ARG A 43 -3.72 -15.67 4.52
C ARG A 43 -4.77 -14.85 5.25
N PHE A 44 -5.53 -15.55 6.08
CA PHE A 44 -6.54 -14.96 6.96
C PHE A 44 -6.42 -15.54 8.36
N VAL A 45 -6.67 -14.70 9.34
CA VAL A 45 -6.74 -15.11 10.75
C VAL A 45 -7.97 -14.49 11.39
N ARG A 46 -8.67 -15.23 12.26
CA ARG A 46 -9.80 -14.69 13.03
C ARG A 46 -9.29 -14.00 14.29
N VAL A 47 -9.71 -12.77 14.46
CA VAL A 47 -9.43 -11.96 15.65
C VAL A 47 -10.74 -11.42 16.18
N ASN A 48 -11.16 -11.87 17.36
CA ASN A 48 -12.43 -11.48 17.97
C ASN A 48 -13.63 -11.61 17.00
N GLY A 49 -13.69 -12.73 16.25
CA GLY A 49 -14.75 -13.03 15.32
C GLY A 49 -14.65 -12.41 13.94
N ALA A 50 -13.75 -11.46 13.72
CA ALA A 50 -13.51 -10.87 12.41
C ALA A 50 -12.36 -11.59 11.69
N ARG A 51 -12.54 -11.86 10.41
CA ARG A 51 -11.52 -12.45 9.56
C ARG A 51 -10.60 -11.34 9.07
N ILE A 52 -9.33 -11.41 9.45
CA ILE A 52 -8.31 -10.41 9.10
C ILE A 52 -7.40 -10.97 8.03
N HIS A 53 -7.30 -10.23 6.94
CA HIS A 53 -6.40 -10.52 5.81
C HIS A 53 -4.96 -10.14 6.16
N TYR A 54 -4.01 -10.98 5.76
CA TYR A 54 -2.60 -10.63 5.74
C TYR A 54 -1.86 -11.32 4.60
N GLN A 55 -0.77 -10.69 4.18
CA GLN A 55 0.16 -11.21 3.19
C GLN A 55 1.47 -11.56 3.89
N SER A 56 2.12 -12.64 3.44
CA SER A 56 3.35 -13.14 4.03
C SER A 56 4.42 -13.34 2.97
N TRP A 57 5.59 -12.80 3.23
CA TRP A 57 6.81 -13.01 2.45
C TRP A 57 7.85 -13.70 3.32
N SER A 58 8.39 -14.83 2.85
CA SER A 58 9.34 -15.64 3.58
C SER A 58 8.74 -16.36 4.81
N SER A 59 9.10 -17.60 5.00
CA SER A 59 8.67 -18.45 6.13
C SER A 59 9.86 -19.02 6.92
N SER A 60 11.06 -18.49 6.73
CA SER A 60 12.26 -18.97 7.39
C SER A 60 12.38 -18.45 8.83
N LYS A 61 13.32 -19.01 9.61
CA LYS A 61 13.59 -18.63 11.00
C LYS A 61 14.32 -17.28 11.13
N LYS A 62 13.78 -16.26 10.48
CA LYS A 62 14.28 -14.88 10.55
C LYS A 62 13.47 -14.07 11.56
N PRO A 63 13.97 -12.95 12.06
CA PRO A 63 13.16 -12.05 12.88
C PRO A 63 11.89 -11.63 12.14
N GLY A 64 10.78 -11.50 12.87
CA GLY A 64 9.51 -11.04 12.31
C GLY A 64 9.50 -9.54 12.06
N LEU A 65 8.87 -9.13 10.97
CA LEU A 65 8.60 -7.73 10.64
C LEU A 65 7.13 -7.59 10.24
N LEU A 66 6.37 -6.83 11.02
CA LEU A 66 4.98 -6.52 10.73
C LEU A 66 4.88 -5.16 10.05
N LEU A 67 4.32 -5.12 8.86
CA LEU A 67 4.03 -3.88 8.13
C LEU A 67 2.56 -3.52 8.31
N VAL A 68 2.31 -2.29 8.73
CA VAL A 68 0.97 -1.78 9.03
C VAL A 68 0.68 -0.57 8.14
N HIS A 69 -0.40 -0.66 7.38
CA HIS A 69 -0.80 0.41 6.46
C HIS A 69 -1.45 1.59 7.19
N GLY A 70 -1.53 2.74 6.49
CA GLY A 70 -2.21 3.93 6.96
C GLY A 70 -3.73 3.87 6.75
N ASN A 71 -4.43 4.88 7.23
CA ASN A 71 -5.88 4.99 7.13
C ASN A 71 -6.34 4.95 5.66
N GLY A 72 -7.38 4.17 5.38
CA GLY A 72 -7.95 4.03 4.05
C GLY A 72 -7.13 3.20 3.06
N ALA A 73 -6.04 2.56 3.52
CA ALA A 73 -5.21 1.69 2.70
C ALA A 73 -5.50 0.19 2.97
N HIS A 74 -4.57 -0.67 2.64
CA HIS A 74 -4.63 -2.12 2.83
C HIS A 74 -3.22 -2.72 2.69
N ALA A 75 -3.08 -4.03 2.91
CA ALA A 75 -1.77 -4.71 2.89
C ALA A 75 -1.03 -4.59 1.55
N HIS A 76 -1.73 -4.49 0.42
CA HIS A 76 -1.11 -4.35 -0.90
C HIS A 76 -0.29 -3.07 -1.07
N TRP A 77 -0.45 -2.08 -0.17
CA TRP A 77 0.41 -0.91 -0.13
C TRP A 77 1.90 -1.26 0.00
N TRP A 78 2.19 -2.44 0.54
CA TRP A 78 3.56 -2.90 0.80
C TRP A 78 4.14 -3.80 -0.29
N ASP A 79 3.38 -4.14 -1.34
CA ASP A 79 3.80 -5.10 -2.37
C ASP A 79 5.09 -4.71 -3.07
N PHE A 80 5.35 -3.42 -3.21
CA PHE A 80 6.53 -2.92 -3.90
C PHE A 80 7.80 -2.88 -3.05
N ILE A 81 7.71 -3.01 -1.75
CA ILE A 81 8.86 -2.89 -0.84
C ILE A 81 9.07 -4.11 0.06
N ALA A 82 8.00 -4.82 0.42
CA ALA A 82 8.07 -5.97 1.31
C ALA A 82 9.09 -7.04 0.86
N PRO A 83 9.23 -7.37 -0.43
CA PRO A 83 10.20 -8.37 -0.87
C PRO A 83 11.64 -8.03 -0.53
N TYR A 84 11.99 -6.76 -0.44
CA TYR A 84 13.34 -6.34 -0.06
C TYR A 84 13.64 -6.60 1.42
N PHE A 85 12.65 -6.45 2.28
CA PHE A 85 12.77 -6.82 3.69
C PHE A 85 12.79 -8.33 3.90
N ALA A 86 12.18 -9.09 3.02
CA ALA A 86 12.09 -10.54 3.13
C ALA A 86 13.44 -11.25 3.03
N LYS A 87 14.49 -10.57 2.56
CA LYS A 87 15.86 -11.08 2.58
C LYS A 87 16.39 -11.25 4.00
N SER A 88 15.95 -10.43 4.94
CA SER A 88 16.45 -10.38 6.32
C SER A 88 15.37 -10.65 7.37
N PHE A 89 14.09 -10.61 7.01
CA PHE A 89 12.98 -10.75 7.94
C PHE A 89 11.90 -11.71 7.42
N ASN A 90 11.14 -12.28 8.35
CA ASN A 90 9.82 -12.84 8.04
C ASN A 90 8.84 -11.67 7.98
N VAL A 91 8.40 -11.29 6.79
CA VAL A 91 7.57 -10.12 6.58
C VAL A 91 6.11 -10.51 6.51
N VAL A 92 5.29 -9.84 7.30
CA VAL A 92 3.83 -9.92 7.26
C VAL A 92 3.26 -8.52 7.11
N ALA A 93 2.36 -8.34 6.17
CA ALA A 93 1.58 -7.11 6.03
C ALA A 93 0.12 -7.41 6.30
N MET A 94 -0.46 -6.78 7.31
CA MET A 94 -1.86 -6.97 7.68
C MET A 94 -2.76 -5.92 7.07
N THR A 95 -4.03 -6.25 6.91
CA THR A 95 -5.08 -5.30 6.54
C THR A 95 -6.02 -5.12 7.74
N PHE A 96 -6.18 -3.88 8.18
CA PHE A 96 -7.11 -3.58 9.29
C PHE A 96 -8.54 -4.00 8.96
N SER A 97 -9.30 -4.33 10.00
CA SER A 97 -10.73 -4.61 9.86
C SER A 97 -11.46 -3.42 9.22
N GLY A 98 -12.43 -3.72 8.35
CA GLY A 98 -13.16 -2.71 7.60
C GLY A 98 -12.43 -2.14 6.39
N MET A 99 -11.23 -2.67 6.07
CA MET A 99 -10.42 -2.24 4.93
C MET A 99 -10.04 -3.43 4.06
N GLY A 100 -9.78 -3.20 2.78
CA GLY A 100 -9.35 -4.23 1.84
C GLY A 100 -10.16 -5.51 1.94
N GLU A 101 -9.47 -6.64 2.10
CA GLU A 101 -10.06 -7.98 2.15
C GLU A 101 -10.42 -8.44 3.58
N SER A 102 -10.19 -7.60 4.60
CA SER A 102 -10.57 -7.91 5.98
C SER A 102 -12.04 -7.64 6.26
N ASP A 103 -12.62 -8.42 7.18
CA ASP A 103 -14.01 -8.25 7.58
C ASP A 103 -14.25 -6.93 8.32
N TRP A 104 -15.48 -6.43 8.25
CA TRP A 104 -15.97 -5.38 9.13
C TRP A 104 -16.27 -5.95 10.51
N ARG A 105 -16.12 -5.13 11.53
CA ARG A 105 -16.57 -5.43 12.89
C ARG A 105 -17.91 -4.76 13.15
N ASP A 106 -18.70 -5.34 14.05
CA ASP A 106 -19.97 -4.73 14.48
C ASP A 106 -19.73 -3.47 15.31
N THR A 107 -18.64 -3.45 16.09
CA THR A 107 -18.26 -2.31 16.94
C THR A 107 -16.75 -2.08 16.87
N TYR A 108 -16.36 -0.82 17.03
CA TYR A 108 -14.97 -0.40 17.13
C TYR A 108 -14.81 0.41 18.41
N ASP A 109 -14.11 -0.15 19.39
CA ASP A 109 -13.80 0.51 20.65
C ASP A 109 -12.40 1.11 20.59
N MET A 110 -12.24 2.30 21.19
CA MET A 110 -10.93 2.94 21.34
C MET A 110 -10.38 2.69 22.74
#